data_e56b772b1e0b69264c0b2d3aa3403fe1
#
_entry.id   e56b772b1e0b69264c0b2d3aa3403fe1
#
_cell.length_a   1.000
_cell.length_b   1.000
_cell.length_c   1.000
_cell.angle_alpha   90.00
_cell.angle_beta   90.00
_cell.angle_gamma   90.00
#
_symmetry.space_group_name_H-M   'P 1'
#
loop_
_entity.id
_entity.type
_entity.pdbx_description
1 polymer ?
#
loop_
_entity_poly.entity_id
_entity_poly.type
_entity_poly.pdbx_seq_one_letter_code
_entity_poly.pdbx_strand_id
1 'polypeptide(L)'
;MTDKSLKEHLAHFGLLTCNSTSTMPNITDLGFSWSDATNLIDKHELFYCKSHKNRTTYLSPEAYYLIKKYKKQKPMNAQAKQIYQLLEQNEMETIELKAVSFMKQTEYKKAFDFLLKERYITAIRNGRILNPNWSTYVYAAAEKWESYTPEPTLGPNSKEQLIALLSVFMTDREIKNFLD
;
A
#
# COMPACT_ATOMS: atom_id res chain seq x y z
N MET A 1 -19.16 9.88 -22.33
CA MET A 1 -18.80 9.02 -21.18
C MET A 1 -17.79 9.83 -20.39
N THR A 2 -18.11 10.22 -19.16
CA THR A 2 -17.14 10.92 -18.29
C THR A 2 -16.05 9.93 -17.94
N ASP A 3 -14.81 10.21 -18.37
CA ASP A 3 -13.64 9.39 -17.98
C ASP A 3 -13.52 9.46 -16.45
N LYS A 4 -13.66 8.29 -15.81
CA LYS A 4 -13.51 8.16 -14.36
C LYS A 4 -12.06 8.43 -13.98
N SER A 5 -11.86 9.19 -12.92
CA SER A 5 -10.52 9.44 -12.35
C SER A 5 -9.92 8.16 -11.74
N LEU A 6 -8.60 8.11 -11.56
CA LEU A 6 -7.94 7.00 -10.86
C LEU A 6 -8.52 6.80 -9.45
N LYS A 7 -8.87 7.87 -8.75
CA LYS A 7 -9.51 7.81 -7.43
C LYS A 7 -10.85 7.07 -7.47
N GLU A 8 -11.68 7.35 -8.49
CA GLU A 8 -12.98 6.67 -8.64
C GLU A 8 -12.81 5.19 -9.00
N HIS A 9 -11.83 4.85 -9.85
CA HIS A 9 -11.49 3.45 -10.12
C HIS A 9 -10.97 2.74 -8.86
N LEU A 10 -10.09 3.39 -8.10
CA LEU A 10 -9.57 2.83 -6.84
C LEU A 10 -10.69 2.63 -5.81
N ALA A 11 -11.63 3.57 -5.70
CA ALA A 11 -12.80 3.42 -4.82
C ALA A 11 -13.71 2.27 -5.27
N HIS A 12 -13.87 2.07 -6.60
CA HIS A 12 -14.70 1.00 -7.16
C HIS A 12 -14.09 -0.40 -6.95
N PHE A 13 -12.81 -0.57 -7.25
CA PHE A 13 -12.12 -1.86 -7.14
C PHE A 13 -11.57 -2.15 -5.74
N GLY A 14 -11.36 -1.13 -4.91
CA GLY A 14 -10.71 -1.20 -3.61
C GLY A 14 -9.20 -1.38 -3.68
N LEU A 15 -8.72 -2.21 -4.63
CA LEU A 15 -7.31 -2.54 -4.85
C LEU A 15 -6.96 -2.45 -6.33
N LEU A 16 -5.81 -1.86 -6.63
CA LEU A 16 -5.21 -1.82 -7.97
C LEU A 16 -3.73 -2.17 -7.88
N THR A 17 -3.18 -2.84 -8.88
CA THR A 17 -1.72 -3.00 -9.00
C THR A 17 -1.12 -1.90 -9.87
N CYS A 18 0.17 -1.61 -9.67
CA CYS A 18 0.89 -0.66 -10.52
C CYS A 18 1.04 -1.19 -11.94
N ASN A 19 1.50 -2.43 -12.05
CA ASN A 19 1.79 -3.07 -13.34
C ASN A 19 0.76 -4.16 -13.66
N SER A 20 0.60 -4.44 -14.95
CA SER A 20 -0.30 -5.48 -15.45
C SER A 20 -0.04 -6.83 -14.78
N THR A 21 -1.12 -7.50 -14.44
CA THR A 21 -1.15 -8.87 -13.93
C THR A 21 -2.25 -9.62 -14.67
N SER A 22 -2.21 -10.95 -14.65
CA SER A 22 -3.25 -11.75 -15.32
C SER A 22 -4.63 -11.71 -14.65
N THR A 23 -4.73 -11.21 -13.43
CA THR A 23 -5.94 -11.36 -12.59
C THR A 23 -6.41 -10.09 -11.91
N MET A 24 -5.52 -9.11 -11.66
CA MET A 24 -5.91 -7.88 -10.97
C MET A 24 -6.04 -6.69 -11.91
N PRO A 25 -7.04 -5.82 -11.68
CA PRO A 25 -7.07 -4.53 -12.34
C PRO A 25 -5.82 -3.72 -11.97
N ASN A 26 -5.27 -3.03 -12.94
CA ASN A 26 -4.04 -2.25 -12.76
C ASN A 26 -4.18 -0.87 -13.40
N ILE A 27 -3.36 0.08 -12.92
CA ILE A 27 -3.46 1.46 -13.37
C ILE A 27 -3.14 1.64 -14.85
N THR A 28 -2.21 0.87 -15.39
CA THR A 28 -1.79 0.98 -16.79
C THR A 28 -2.90 0.58 -17.76
N ASP A 29 -3.58 -0.56 -17.52
CA ASP A 29 -4.68 -1.02 -18.37
C ASP A 29 -5.91 -0.10 -18.26
N LEU A 30 -6.04 0.65 -17.16
CA LEU A 30 -7.06 1.69 -16.97
C LEU A 30 -6.68 3.04 -17.60
N GLY A 31 -5.50 3.13 -18.25
CA GLY A 31 -5.03 4.33 -18.92
C GLY A 31 -4.37 5.38 -18.03
N PHE A 32 -4.01 5.01 -16.80
CA PHE A 32 -3.34 5.90 -15.85
C PHE A 32 -1.84 5.65 -15.79
N SER A 33 -1.12 6.70 -15.43
CA SER A 33 0.32 6.70 -15.27
C SER A 33 0.74 6.55 -13.79
N TRP A 34 2.02 6.33 -13.59
CA TRP A 34 2.63 6.37 -12.27
C TRP A 34 2.42 7.75 -11.58
N SER A 35 2.46 8.86 -12.33
CA SER A 35 2.25 10.20 -11.77
C SER A 35 0.84 10.40 -11.21
N ASP A 36 -0.18 9.75 -11.79
CA ASP A 36 -1.54 9.80 -11.27
C ASP A 36 -1.62 9.13 -9.89
N ALA A 37 -0.95 7.98 -9.73
CA ALA A 37 -0.85 7.32 -8.43
C ALA A 37 -0.05 8.16 -7.41
N THR A 38 1.04 8.80 -7.84
CA THR A 38 1.86 9.68 -7.00
C THR A 38 1.04 10.87 -6.50
N ASN A 39 0.20 11.47 -7.34
CA ASN A 39 -0.69 12.55 -6.94
C ASN A 39 -1.68 12.13 -5.84
N LEU A 40 -2.17 10.88 -5.87
CA LEU A 40 -3.04 10.36 -4.82
C LEU A 40 -2.26 10.03 -3.53
N ILE A 41 -1.00 9.61 -3.64
CA ILE A 41 -0.10 9.42 -2.49
C ILE A 41 0.12 10.76 -1.78
N ASP A 42 0.46 11.82 -2.52
CA ASP A 42 0.68 13.17 -1.97
C ASP A 42 -0.55 13.75 -1.25
N LYS A 43 -1.75 13.35 -1.70
CA LYS A 43 -3.04 13.73 -1.09
C LYS A 43 -3.48 12.78 0.03
N HIS A 44 -2.73 11.72 0.31
CA HIS A 44 -3.08 10.65 1.25
C HIS A 44 -4.41 9.93 0.91
N GLU A 45 -4.81 9.95 -0.36
CA GLU A 45 -6.03 9.32 -0.88
C GLU A 45 -5.80 7.88 -1.35
N LEU A 46 -4.57 7.39 -1.21
CA LEU A 46 -4.12 6.06 -1.61
C LEU A 46 -3.15 5.51 -0.56
N PHE A 47 -3.32 4.25 -0.17
CA PHE A 47 -2.37 3.52 0.67
C PHE A 47 -1.48 2.64 -0.21
N TYR A 48 -0.18 2.88 -0.19
CA TYR A 48 0.83 2.13 -0.95
C TYR A 48 1.31 0.92 -0.16
N CYS A 49 1.27 -0.27 -0.73
CA CYS A 49 1.76 -1.49 -0.09
C CYS A 49 2.25 -2.55 -1.08
N LYS A 50 2.64 -3.72 -0.58
CA LYS A 50 2.98 -4.92 -1.36
C LYS A 50 2.15 -6.13 -0.92
N SER A 51 0.92 -5.92 -0.49
CA SER A 51 0.08 -6.96 0.11
C SER A 51 -0.33 -8.08 -0.85
N HIS A 52 -0.33 -7.84 -2.17
CA HIS A 52 -0.66 -8.86 -3.16
C HIS A 52 0.59 -9.40 -3.86
N LYS A 53 0.96 -10.65 -3.57
CA LYS A 53 2.08 -11.39 -4.22
C LYS A 53 3.39 -10.59 -4.31
N ASN A 54 3.71 -9.78 -3.28
CA ASN A 54 4.86 -8.87 -3.22
C ASN A 54 4.93 -7.82 -4.36
N ARG A 55 3.81 -7.53 -5.02
CA ARG A 55 3.72 -6.50 -6.05
C ARG A 55 3.24 -5.19 -5.46
N THR A 56 3.68 -4.09 -6.04
CA THR A 56 3.15 -2.76 -5.73
C THR A 56 1.65 -2.75 -5.91
N THR A 57 0.94 -2.51 -4.82
CA THR A 57 -0.51 -2.52 -4.71
C THR A 57 -0.97 -1.21 -4.07
N TYR A 58 -1.98 -0.62 -4.65
CA TYR A 58 -2.64 0.58 -4.18
C TYR A 58 -3.98 0.20 -3.56
N LEU A 59 -4.23 0.64 -2.34
CA LEU A 59 -5.49 0.43 -1.65
C LEU A 59 -6.26 1.74 -1.55
N SER A 60 -7.57 1.70 -1.77
CA SER A 60 -8.42 2.80 -1.34
C SER A 60 -8.40 2.89 0.19
N PRO A 61 -8.70 4.07 0.78
CA PRO A 61 -8.81 4.21 2.23
C PRO A 61 -9.76 3.17 2.85
N GLU A 62 -10.92 2.97 2.24
CA GLU A 62 -11.89 1.99 2.71
C GLU A 62 -11.35 0.55 2.68
N ALA A 63 -10.72 0.14 1.58
CA ALA A 63 -10.11 -1.19 1.46
C ALA A 63 -8.97 -1.40 2.47
N TYR A 64 -8.15 -0.36 2.72
CA TYR A 64 -7.12 -0.40 3.74
C TYR A 64 -7.70 -0.73 5.12
N TYR A 65 -8.72 0.02 5.56
CA TYR A 65 -9.33 -0.17 6.88
C TYR A 65 -10.12 -1.48 6.98
N LEU A 66 -10.78 -1.92 5.91
CA LEU A 66 -11.41 -3.24 5.85
C LEU A 66 -10.37 -4.36 6.06
N ILE A 67 -9.24 -4.29 5.33
CA ILE A 67 -8.16 -5.27 5.49
C ILE A 67 -7.56 -5.18 6.90
N LYS A 68 -7.30 -3.98 7.42
CA LYS A 68 -6.77 -3.78 8.78
C LYS A 68 -7.67 -4.42 9.84
N LYS A 69 -8.99 -4.31 9.69
CA LYS A 69 -9.98 -4.86 10.62
C LYS A 69 -10.02 -6.39 10.62
N TYR A 70 -9.88 -7.03 9.46
CA TYR A 70 -10.10 -8.47 9.32
C TYR A 70 -8.83 -9.29 9.09
N LYS A 71 -7.72 -8.68 8.76
CA LYS A 71 -6.43 -9.34 8.55
C LYS A 71 -5.40 -8.89 9.59
N LYS A 72 -5.01 -9.80 10.48
CA LYS A 72 -3.93 -9.54 11.43
C LYS A 72 -2.59 -9.41 10.70
N GLN A 73 -1.80 -8.43 11.14
CA GLN A 73 -0.42 -8.28 10.69
C GLN A 73 0.45 -9.37 11.34
N LYS A 74 1.39 -9.92 10.57
CA LYS A 74 2.39 -10.86 11.12
C LYS A 74 3.38 -10.09 12.00
N PRO A 75 3.85 -10.69 13.11
CA PRO A 75 4.80 -10.01 14.00
C PRO A 75 6.10 -9.67 13.29
N MET A 76 6.65 -8.50 13.58
CA MET A 76 7.94 -8.04 13.06
C MET A 76 9.10 -8.82 13.67
N ASN A 77 10.08 -9.21 12.86
CA ASN A 77 11.38 -9.61 13.34
C ASN A 77 12.22 -8.39 13.77
N ALA A 78 13.41 -8.61 14.33
CA ALA A 78 14.27 -7.54 14.83
C ALA A 78 14.63 -6.50 13.77
N GLN A 79 14.96 -6.92 12.54
CA GLN A 79 15.32 -6.02 11.44
C GLN A 79 14.13 -5.18 10.99
N ALA A 80 12.96 -5.78 10.83
CA ALA A 80 11.74 -5.06 10.48
C ALA A 80 11.35 -4.06 11.58
N LYS A 81 11.46 -4.45 12.84
CA LYS A 81 11.18 -3.57 13.99
C LYS A 81 12.11 -2.37 14.01
N GLN A 82 13.39 -2.54 13.71
CA GLN A 82 14.36 -1.45 13.65
C GLN A 82 13.98 -0.44 12.56
N ILE A 83 13.64 -0.89 11.34
CA ILE A 83 13.20 -0.01 10.25
C ILE A 83 11.89 0.70 10.63
N TYR A 84 10.93 -0.04 11.19
CA TYR A 84 9.65 0.52 11.61
C TYR A 84 9.83 1.64 12.64
N GLN A 85 10.67 1.44 13.67
CA GLN A 85 10.95 2.45 14.70
C GLN A 85 11.57 3.74 14.12
N LEU A 86 12.42 3.62 13.11
CA LEU A 86 12.97 4.79 12.40
C LEU A 86 11.87 5.57 11.68
N LEU A 87 10.95 4.86 10.99
CA LEU A 87 9.84 5.46 10.24
C LEU A 87 8.67 5.91 11.14
N GLU A 88 8.56 5.38 12.36
CA GLU A 88 7.63 5.87 13.36
C GLU A 88 8.01 7.26 13.88
N GLN A 89 9.32 7.52 13.97
CA GLN A 89 9.85 8.80 14.43
C GLN A 89 10.03 9.82 13.32
N ASN A 90 10.41 9.39 12.12
CA ASN A 90 10.77 10.28 11.02
C ASN A 90 10.27 9.74 9.67
N GLU A 91 9.86 10.64 8.81
CA GLU A 91 9.59 10.35 7.40
C GLU A 91 10.92 10.30 6.64
N MET A 92 11.16 9.22 5.87
CA MET A 92 12.44 9.04 5.18
C MET A 92 12.28 8.45 3.77
N GLU A 93 13.18 8.84 2.88
CA GLU A 93 13.40 8.12 1.63
C GLU A 93 14.16 6.80 1.88
N THR A 94 14.04 5.83 0.97
CA THR A 94 14.71 4.52 1.10
C THR A 94 16.24 4.62 1.23
N ILE A 95 16.86 5.61 0.57
CA ILE A 95 18.32 5.83 0.64
C ILE A 95 18.73 6.25 2.06
N GLU A 96 18.02 7.20 2.64
CA GLU A 96 18.28 7.70 3.99
C GLU A 96 18.05 6.60 5.02
N LEU A 97 16.89 5.93 4.91
CA LEU A 97 16.50 4.85 5.80
C LEU A 97 17.51 3.69 5.78
N LYS A 98 17.99 3.33 4.59
CA LYS A 98 19.03 2.31 4.45
C LYS A 98 20.34 2.73 5.10
N ALA A 99 20.76 3.99 4.92
CA ALA A 99 22.01 4.51 5.49
C ALA A 99 21.97 4.48 7.03
N VAL A 100 20.87 4.93 7.63
CA VAL A 100 20.74 5.00 9.10
C VAL A 100 20.42 3.65 9.75
N SER A 101 19.93 2.67 8.98
CA SER A 101 19.67 1.32 9.49
C SER A 101 20.93 0.49 9.70
N PHE A 102 22.05 0.84 9.05
CA PHE A 102 23.31 0.08 9.06
C PHE A 102 23.18 -1.41 8.67
N MET A 103 22.10 -1.76 7.96
CA MET A 103 21.84 -3.15 7.54
C MET A 103 22.54 -3.48 6.21
N LYS A 104 22.87 -4.77 6.03
CA LYS A 104 23.22 -5.28 4.71
C LYS A 104 22.05 -5.13 3.75
N GLN A 105 22.35 -4.91 2.45
CA GLN A 105 21.34 -4.69 1.41
C GLN A 105 20.24 -5.75 1.39
N THR A 106 20.60 -7.02 1.53
CA THR A 106 19.65 -8.14 1.49
C THR A 106 18.73 -8.18 2.71
N GLU A 107 19.25 -7.86 3.88
CA GLU A 107 18.50 -7.79 5.14
C GLU A 107 17.53 -6.62 5.12
N TYR A 108 18.03 -5.44 4.74
CA TYR A 108 17.22 -4.23 4.56
C TYR A 108 16.05 -4.48 3.60
N LYS A 109 16.34 -5.02 2.41
CA LYS A 109 15.30 -5.27 1.40
C LYS A 109 14.22 -6.23 1.93
N LYS A 110 14.61 -7.33 2.57
CA LYS A 110 13.66 -8.30 3.13
C LYS A 110 12.78 -7.67 4.22
N ALA A 111 13.38 -6.90 5.12
CA ALA A 111 12.67 -6.23 6.20
C ALA A 111 11.73 -5.14 5.67
N PHE A 112 12.19 -4.32 4.73
CA PHE A 112 11.39 -3.27 4.11
C PHE A 112 10.21 -3.84 3.30
N ASP A 113 10.45 -4.86 2.47
CA ASP A 113 9.39 -5.53 1.71
C ASP A 113 8.37 -6.22 2.64
N PHE A 114 8.81 -6.79 3.76
CA PHE A 114 7.92 -7.34 4.79
C PHE A 114 7.01 -6.27 5.40
N LEU A 115 7.58 -5.12 5.76
CA LEU A 115 6.80 -4.01 6.35
C LEU A 115 5.75 -3.46 5.38
N LEU A 116 6.08 -3.33 4.09
CA LEU A 116 5.12 -2.95 3.04
C LEU A 116 4.06 -4.03 2.82
N LYS A 117 4.45 -5.31 2.83
CA LYS A 117 3.53 -6.43 2.67
C LYS A 117 2.52 -6.52 3.81
N GLU A 118 2.98 -6.38 5.02
CA GLU A 118 2.13 -6.42 6.22
C GLU A 118 1.46 -5.07 6.54
N ARG A 119 1.69 -4.03 5.73
CA ARG A 119 1.08 -2.69 5.87
C ARG A 119 1.47 -1.95 7.15
N TYR A 120 2.67 -2.20 7.66
CA TYR A 120 3.24 -1.43 8.76
C TYR A 120 3.72 -0.05 8.34
N ILE A 121 4.12 0.07 7.08
CA ILE A 121 4.62 1.32 6.48
C ILE A 121 3.96 1.57 5.13
N THR A 122 3.96 2.82 4.70
CA THR A 122 3.45 3.23 3.38
C THR A 122 4.22 4.42 2.84
N ALA A 123 4.11 4.67 1.53
CA ALA A 123 4.54 5.93 0.94
C ALA A 123 3.52 7.01 1.28
N ILE A 124 3.98 8.16 1.76
CA ILE A 124 3.12 9.27 2.18
C ILE A 124 3.25 10.50 1.30
N ARG A 125 4.32 10.61 0.54
CA ARG A 125 4.53 11.69 -0.44
C ARG A 125 5.59 11.34 -1.46
N ASN A 126 5.61 12.11 -2.52
CA ASN A 126 6.65 12.08 -3.53
C ASN A 126 8.00 12.47 -2.91
N GLY A 127 9.06 11.81 -3.31
CA GLY A 127 10.43 12.11 -2.91
C GLY A 127 11.19 12.89 -3.97
N ARG A 128 12.48 12.59 -4.16
CA ARG A 128 13.31 13.25 -5.17
C ARG A 128 12.89 12.84 -6.58
N ILE A 129 12.77 13.81 -7.46
CA ILE A 129 12.56 13.57 -8.88
C ILE A 129 13.89 13.07 -9.46
N LEU A 130 13.89 11.85 -10.00
CA LEU A 130 15.06 11.23 -10.62
C LEU A 130 15.12 11.54 -12.12
N ASN A 131 13.96 11.58 -12.77
CA ASN A 131 13.78 11.97 -14.16
C ASN A 131 12.31 12.36 -14.40
N PRO A 132 11.91 12.85 -15.58
CA PRO A 132 10.53 13.29 -15.85
C PRO A 132 9.43 12.26 -15.59
N ASN A 133 9.79 10.96 -15.59
CA ASN A 133 8.83 9.86 -15.45
C ASN A 133 9.00 9.08 -14.13
N TRP A 134 9.94 9.47 -13.26
CA TRP A 134 10.27 8.66 -12.10
C TRP A 134 10.78 9.50 -10.92
N SER A 135 10.26 9.22 -9.74
CA SER A 135 10.77 9.77 -8.48
C SER A 135 10.91 8.68 -7.43
N THR A 136 11.56 8.99 -6.33
CA THR A 136 11.52 8.20 -5.10
C THR A 136 10.23 8.51 -4.33
N TYR A 137 9.96 7.72 -3.29
CA TYR A 137 8.92 8.02 -2.31
C TYR A 137 9.53 8.30 -0.94
N VAL A 138 8.85 9.12 -0.16
CA VAL A 138 9.06 9.25 1.26
C VAL A 138 8.10 8.34 1.99
N TYR A 139 8.63 7.51 2.87
CA TYR A 139 7.89 6.51 3.64
C TYR A 139 7.72 6.93 5.09
N ALA A 140 6.67 6.45 5.71
CA ALA A 140 6.40 6.58 7.14
C ALA A 140 5.68 5.34 7.68
N ALA A 141 5.56 5.24 8.98
CA ALA A 141 4.68 4.27 9.62
C ALA A 141 3.22 4.49 9.17
N ALA A 142 2.44 3.41 9.09
CA ALA A 142 1.05 3.46 8.61
C ALA A 142 0.18 4.41 9.46
N GLU A 143 0.45 4.51 10.76
CA GLU A 143 -0.24 5.40 11.70
C GLU A 143 -0.11 6.88 11.30
N LYS A 144 0.99 7.26 10.65
CA LYS A 144 1.16 8.61 10.13
C LYS A 144 0.18 8.88 8.98
N TRP A 145 0.04 7.94 8.06
CA TRP A 145 -0.95 8.03 6.97
C TRP A 145 -2.37 8.05 7.53
N GLU A 146 -2.68 7.22 8.54
CA GLU A 146 -3.97 7.20 9.23
C GLU A 146 -4.33 8.54 9.88
N SER A 147 -3.34 9.29 10.36
CA SER A 147 -3.56 10.62 10.92
C SER A 147 -4.08 11.64 9.88
N TYR A 148 -3.76 11.44 8.60
CA TYR A 148 -4.28 12.25 7.50
C TYR A 148 -5.57 11.70 6.90
N THR A 149 -5.79 10.39 7.03
CA THR A 149 -6.90 9.66 6.42
C THR A 149 -7.60 8.83 7.50
N PRO A 150 -8.47 9.45 8.32
CA PRO A 150 -9.13 8.76 9.43
C PRO A 150 -10.03 7.63 8.93
N GLU A 151 -10.23 6.65 9.81
CA GLU A 151 -11.05 5.48 9.53
C GLU A 151 -12.49 5.89 9.17
N PRO A 152 -13.01 5.44 8.01
CA PRO A 152 -14.41 5.67 7.65
C PRO A 152 -15.32 4.83 8.53
N THR A 153 -16.58 5.25 8.68
CA THR A 153 -17.59 4.43 9.36
C THR A 153 -17.84 3.16 8.56
N LEU A 154 -17.33 2.04 9.05
CA LEU A 154 -17.55 0.73 8.43
C LEU A 154 -18.92 0.16 8.90
N GLY A 155 -19.76 -0.21 7.95
CA GLY A 155 -21.08 -0.77 8.22
C GLY A 155 -21.02 -2.19 8.84
N PRO A 156 -22.18 -2.72 9.28
CA PRO A 156 -22.27 -4.05 9.88
C PRO A 156 -21.85 -5.17 8.93
N ASN A 157 -22.03 -4.99 7.62
CA ASN A 157 -21.67 -5.96 6.57
C ASN A 157 -20.25 -5.73 6.03
N SER A 158 -19.36 -5.11 6.81
CA SER A 158 -18.02 -4.75 6.36
C SER A 158 -17.14 -5.96 6.00
N LYS A 159 -17.37 -7.13 6.58
CA LYS A 159 -16.66 -8.37 6.23
C LYS A 159 -17.09 -8.89 4.85
N GLU A 160 -18.36 -8.92 4.58
CA GLU A 160 -18.94 -9.29 3.29
C GLU A 160 -18.47 -8.32 2.19
N GLN A 161 -18.39 -7.03 2.51
CA GLN A 161 -17.87 -6.01 1.61
C GLN A 161 -16.39 -6.29 1.27
N LEU A 162 -15.54 -6.61 2.25
CA LEU A 162 -14.16 -6.99 1.99
C LEU A 162 -14.07 -8.24 1.11
N ILE A 163 -14.86 -9.28 1.40
CA ILE A 163 -14.90 -10.51 0.61
C ILE A 163 -15.33 -10.19 -0.84
N ALA A 164 -16.33 -9.35 -1.03
CA ALA A 164 -16.79 -8.94 -2.37
C ALA A 164 -15.71 -8.22 -3.16
N LEU A 165 -14.95 -7.30 -2.54
CA LEU A 165 -13.80 -6.61 -3.16
C LEU A 165 -12.71 -7.61 -3.57
N LEU A 166 -12.37 -8.56 -2.69
CA LEU A 166 -11.33 -9.55 -2.97
C LEU A 166 -11.76 -10.58 -4.02
N SER A 167 -13.04 -10.93 -4.08
CA SER A 167 -13.60 -11.94 -5.03
C SER A 167 -13.49 -11.50 -6.50
N VAL A 168 -13.25 -10.22 -6.76
CA VAL A 168 -13.03 -9.72 -8.14
C VAL A 168 -11.78 -10.36 -8.76
N PHE A 169 -10.78 -10.74 -7.95
CA PHE A 169 -9.46 -11.19 -8.42
C PHE A 169 -8.85 -12.35 -7.61
N MET A 170 -9.55 -12.85 -6.60
CA MET A 170 -9.12 -13.97 -5.76
C MET A 170 -10.22 -15.03 -5.71
N THR A 171 -9.82 -16.29 -5.70
CA THR A 171 -10.71 -17.42 -5.38
C THR A 171 -11.02 -17.45 -3.88
N ASP A 172 -12.07 -18.14 -3.45
CA ASP A 172 -12.43 -18.29 -2.04
C ASP A 172 -11.27 -18.85 -1.19
N ARG A 173 -10.50 -19.77 -1.75
CA ARG A 173 -9.31 -20.34 -1.11
C ARG A 173 -8.21 -19.28 -0.93
N GLU A 174 -7.98 -18.45 -1.93
CA GLU A 174 -7.00 -17.35 -1.85
C GLU A 174 -7.43 -16.29 -0.86
N ILE A 175 -8.73 -15.95 -0.81
CA ILE A 175 -9.29 -15.00 0.18
C ILE A 175 -9.08 -15.53 1.59
N LYS A 176 -9.41 -16.81 1.84
CA LYS A 176 -9.18 -17.42 3.14
C LYS A 176 -7.71 -17.36 3.54
N ASN A 177 -6.80 -17.78 2.66
CA ASN A 177 -5.35 -17.73 2.90
C ASN A 177 -4.82 -16.28 3.05
N PHE A 178 -5.47 -15.29 2.43
CA PHE A 178 -5.10 -13.90 2.54
C PHE A 178 -5.52 -13.31 3.89
N LEU A 179 -6.67 -13.71 4.42
CA LEU A 179 -7.22 -13.18 5.69
C LEU A 179 -6.66 -13.90 6.93
N ASP A 180 -6.23 -15.17 6.81
CA ASP A 180 -5.54 -15.92 7.86
C ASP A 180 -4.10 -15.39 8.07
#